data_a1f8a8d2aeeff9a1f1930a51d1b2ab5b
#
_entry.id   a1f8a8d2aeeff9a1f1930a51d1b2ab5b
#
_cell.length_a   1.000
_cell.length_b   1.000
_cell.length_c   1.000
_cell.angle_alpha   90.00
_cell.angle_beta   90.00
_cell.angle_gamma   90.00
#
_symmetry.space_group_name_H-M   'P 1'
#
loop_
_entity.id
_entity.type
_entity.pdbx_description
1 polymer ?
#
loop_
_entity_poly.entity_id
_entity_poly.type
_entity_poly.pdbx_seq_one_letter_code
_entity_poly.pdbx_strand_id
1 'polypeptide(L)'
;MKKSLFILGLGLVFMSQIQAKVLDVTYKVSFGMFGEMGISDAHLETKGDRYTIEIKMKATGMAKALSKNRKERHISKGHIVNGMFVSDTYKVIKTYGKKHIEKIYRIDHKQKRVTKDNTKKNQDKVTEEKHTVLDFYSENDLLTLYFNLPKMITDRSKATTYEFSAVGAERQEGKVEVRIPKESEFKGYQKTLGEGDYWYMTAIIYQKIFASNKGELMLAVGKDGITQKAVLKDLMMFGDLVAERIR
;
A
#
# COMPACT_ATOMS: atom_id res chain seq x y z
N MET A 1 5.70 -48.22 -57.19
CA MET A 1 4.62 -47.52 -56.51
C MET A 1 5.11 -47.12 -55.11
N LYS A 2 5.58 -45.90 -54.91
CA LYS A 2 6.05 -45.41 -53.58
C LYS A 2 4.92 -44.58 -52.97
N LYS A 3 4.36 -45.04 -51.85
CA LYS A 3 3.36 -44.29 -51.06
C LYS A 3 4.10 -43.37 -50.10
N SER A 4 4.02 -42.08 -50.38
CA SER A 4 4.47 -41.02 -49.45
C SER A 4 3.42 -40.82 -48.36
N LEU A 5 3.81 -41.07 -47.13
CA LEU A 5 2.99 -40.81 -45.94
C LEU A 5 3.22 -39.36 -45.48
N PHE A 6 2.24 -38.51 -45.67
CA PHE A 6 2.25 -37.09 -45.17
C PHE A 6 1.82 -37.12 -43.70
N ILE A 7 2.77 -36.90 -42.78
CA ILE A 7 2.48 -36.71 -41.35
C ILE A 7 2.19 -35.23 -41.15
N LEU A 8 0.91 -34.93 -40.97
CA LEU A 8 0.43 -33.59 -40.62
C LEU A 8 0.68 -33.42 -39.12
N GLY A 9 1.78 -32.73 -38.74
CA GLY A 9 2.08 -32.37 -37.37
C GLY A 9 1.12 -31.28 -36.87
N LEU A 10 0.11 -31.66 -36.09
CA LEU A 10 -0.80 -30.75 -35.43
C LEU A 10 -0.07 -30.10 -34.25
N GLY A 11 0.52 -28.93 -34.45
CA GLY A 11 1.12 -28.12 -33.41
C GLY A 11 0.03 -27.62 -32.46
N LEU A 12 -0.15 -28.29 -31.33
CA LEU A 12 -0.95 -27.79 -30.21
C LEU A 12 -0.23 -26.58 -29.61
N VAL A 13 -0.64 -25.38 -30.04
CA VAL A 13 -0.29 -24.14 -29.37
C VAL A 13 -1.04 -24.15 -28.05
N PHE A 14 -0.36 -24.51 -26.95
CA PHE A 14 -0.84 -24.24 -25.59
C PHE A 14 -0.87 -22.73 -25.39
N MET A 15 -1.99 -22.11 -25.68
CA MET A 15 -2.29 -20.79 -25.13
C MET A 15 -2.46 -20.98 -23.63
N SER A 16 -1.39 -20.75 -22.86
CA SER A 16 -1.48 -20.57 -21.42
C SER A 16 -2.42 -19.38 -21.20
N GLN A 17 -3.62 -19.66 -20.71
CA GLN A 17 -4.54 -18.60 -20.29
C GLN A 17 -3.87 -17.91 -19.11
N ILE A 18 -3.41 -16.69 -19.33
CA ILE A 18 -2.91 -15.79 -18.28
C ILE A 18 -4.11 -15.40 -17.45
N GLN A 19 -4.38 -16.18 -16.40
CA GLN A 19 -5.49 -15.95 -15.49
C GLN A 19 -5.13 -14.73 -14.64
N ALA A 20 -5.93 -13.66 -14.74
CA ALA A 20 -5.81 -12.51 -13.86
C ALA A 20 -6.19 -12.94 -12.43
N LYS A 21 -5.33 -12.69 -11.46
CA LYS A 21 -5.67 -12.85 -10.05
C LYS A 21 -6.13 -11.51 -9.50
N VAL A 22 -7.32 -11.48 -8.95
CA VAL A 22 -7.92 -10.29 -8.34
C VAL A 22 -8.12 -10.53 -6.84
N LEU A 23 -7.81 -9.50 -6.06
CA LEU A 23 -8.06 -9.44 -4.62
C LEU A 23 -8.77 -8.11 -4.32
N ASP A 24 -9.95 -8.18 -3.73
CA ASP A 24 -10.71 -7.02 -3.25
C ASP A 24 -10.93 -7.12 -1.75
N VAL A 25 -10.63 -6.04 -1.04
CA VAL A 25 -10.79 -5.96 0.42
C VAL A 25 -11.37 -4.60 0.78
N THR A 26 -12.33 -4.59 1.70
CA THR A 26 -12.94 -3.36 2.22
C THR A 26 -12.70 -3.25 3.72
N TYR A 27 -12.30 -2.07 4.15
CA TYR A 27 -12.09 -1.72 5.55
C TYR A 27 -13.06 -0.62 5.99
N LYS A 28 -13.65 -0.81 7.16
CA LYS A 28 -14.29 0.26 7.91
C LYS A 28 -13.22 1.02 8.67
N VAL A 29 -13.21 2.34 8.53
CA VAL A 29 -12.26 3.23 9.22
C VAL A 29 -13.00 4.00 10.31
N SER A 30 -12.51 3.91 11.54
CA SER A 30 -13.06 4.60 12.70
C SER A 30 -11.99 5.40 13.42
N PHE A 31 -12.40 6.37 14.25
CA PHE A 31 -11.49 7.32 14.86
C PHE A 31 -11.93 7.67 16.28
N GLY A 32 -11.24 7.11 17.27
CA GLY A 32 -11.49 7.36 18.69
C GLY A 32 -12.97 7.37 19.05
N MET A 33 -13.41 8.40 19.76
CA MET A 33 -14.81 8.58 20.18
C MET A 33 -15.76 9.03 19.03
N PHE A 34 -15.23 9.41 17.86
CA PHE A 34 -16.06 9.88 16.74
C PHE A 34 -16.69 8.73 15.94
N GLY A 35 -16.35 7.48 16.24
CA GLY A 35 -16.90 6.32 15.58
C GLY A 35 -16.45 6.17 14.12
N GLU A 36 -17.36 5.70 13.24
CA GLU A 36 -17.04 5.50 11.82
C GLU A 36 -16.78 6.82 11.10
N MET A 37 -15.63 6.90 10.45
CA MET A 37 -15.11 8.07 9.76
C MET A 37 -14.95 7.87 8.26
N GLY A 38 -14.92 6.63 7.80
CA GLY A 38 -14.70 6.37 6.38
C GLY A 38 -14.66 4.90 6.01
N ILE A 39 -14.54 4.69 4.72
CA ILE A 39 -14.33 3.38 4.09
C ILE A 39 -13.04 3.44 3.28
N SER A 40 -12.28 2.35 3.32
CA SER A 40 -11.10 2.13 2.49
C SER A 40 -11.29 0.85 1.70
N ASP A 41 -11.31 0.96 0.38
CA ASP A 41 -11.36 -0.17 -0.56
C ASP A 41 -9.95 -0.40 -1.12
N ALA A 42 -9.44 -1.62 -1.02
CA ALA A 42 -8.17 -2.04 -1.59
C ALA A 42 -8.42 -3.07 -2.70
N HIS A 43 -7.80 -2.86 -3.84
CA HIS A 43 -7.88 -3.71 -5.02
C HIS A 43 -6.47 -4.07 -5.49
N LEU A 44 -6.21 -5.34 -5.72
CA LEU A 44 -5.00 -5.84 -6.38
C LEU A 44 -5.42 -6.68 -7.58
N GLU A 45 -4.92 -6.33 -8.74
CA GLU A 45 -5.04 -7.12 -9.97
C GLU A 45 -3.65 -7.48 -10.49
N THR A 46 -3.46 -8.77 -10.85
CA THR A 46 -2.27 -9.23 -11.57
C THR A 46 -2.67 -9.83 -12.92
N LYS A 47 -1.93 -9.49 -13.98
CA LYS A 47 -2.13 -10.03 -15.32
C LYS A 47 -0.77 -10.29 -15.96
N GLY A 48 -0.41 -11.58 -16.10
CA GLY A 48 0.93 -11.96 -16.49
C GLY A 48 1.96 -11.48 -15.47
N ASP A 49 2.96 -10.78 -15.96
CA ASP A 49 4.03 -10.16 -15.17
C ASP A 49 3.69 -8.73 -14.71
N ARG A 50 2.48 -8.25 -14.96
CA ARG A 50 2.02 -6.90 -14.59
C ARG A 50 1.08 -6.93 -13.41
N TYR A 51 1.09 -5.86 -12.62
CA TYR A 51 0.13 -5.66 -11.53
C TYR A 51 -0.39 -4.22 -11.47
N THR A 52 -1.55 -4.08 -10.84
CA THR A 52 -2.09 -2.81 -10.37
C THR A 52 -2.59 -3.01 -8.94
N ILE A 53 -2.12 -2.17 -8.02
CA ILE A 53 -2.65 -2.06 -6.65
C ILE A 53 -3.32 -0.71 -6.55
N GLU A 54 -4.55 -0.67 -6.05
CA GLU A 54 -5.28 0.57 -5.82
C GLU A 54 -5.92 0.57 -4.43
N ILE A 55 -5.73 1.66 -3.68
CA ILE A 55 -6.46 1.92 -2.43
C ILE A 55 -7.28 3.19 -2.61
N LYS A 56 -8.59 3.09 -2.38
CA LYS A 56 -9.54 4.21 -2.39
C LYS A 56 -10.04 4.44 -0.99
N MET A 57 -9.88 5.64 -0.47
CA MET A 57 -10.40 6.05 0.82
C MET A 57 -11.39 7.19 0.64
N LYS A 58 -12.54 7.10 1.32
CA LYS A 58 -13.56 8.14 1.33
C LYS A 58 -14.04 8.39 2.76
N ALA A 59 -14.16 9.64 3.15
CA ALA A 59 -14.79 10.01 4.40
C ALA A 59 -16.30 9.77 4.33
N THR A 60 -16.91 9.29 5.43
CA THR A 60 -18.34 9.04 5.61
C THR A 60 -18.89 9.83 6.81
N GLY A 61 -20.21 9.82 7.00
CA GLY A 61 -20.85 10.43 8.17
C GLY A 61 -20.41 11.87 8.44
N MET A 62 -20.17 12.19 9.70
CA MET A 62 -19.71 13.52 10.14
C MET A 62 -18.31 13.87 9.57
N ALA A 63 -17.45 12.87 9.43
CA ALA A 63 -16.13 13.08 8.84
C ALA A 63 -16.19 13.61 7.41
N LYS A 64 -17.20 13.21 6.64
CA LYS A 64 -17.42 13.72 5.28
C LYS A 64 -17.63 15.24 5.28
N ALA A 65 -18.45 15.74 6.21
CA ALA A 65 -18.69 17.20 6.34
C ALA A 65 -17.45 17.94 6.85
N LEU A 66 -16.84 17.48 7.95
CA LEU A 66 -15.68 18.11 8.57
C LEU A 66 -14.44 18.11 7.65
N SER A 67 -14.22 17.06 6.90
CA SER A 67 -13.09 16.94 5.96
C SER A 67 -13.36 17.55 4.58
N LYS A 68 -14.51 18.22 4.38
CA LYS A 68 -14.95 18.76 3.09
C LYS A 68 -15.03 17.65 2.00
N ASN A 69 -15.66 16.53 2.35
CA ASN A 69 -15.83 15.36 1.46
C ASN A 69 -14.47 14.79 0.96
N ARG A 70 -13.52 14.60 1.89
CA ARG A 70 -12.18 14.10 1.55
C ARG A 70 -12.25 12.71 0.93
N LYS A 71 -11.52 12.57 -0.18
CA LYS A 71 -11.25 11.30 -0.85
C LYS A 71 -9.76 11.22 -1.15
N GLU A 72 -9.21 10.04 -0.97
CA GLU A 72 -7.82 9.75 -1.34
C GLU A 72 -7.77 8.49 -2.21
N ARG A 73 -6.84 8.48 -3.14
CA ARG A 73 -6.60 7.35 -4.03
C ARG A 73 -5.10 7.16 -4.18
N HIS A 74 -4.64 5.96 -3.85
CA HIS A 74 -3.27 5.53 -4.00
C HIS A 74 -3.22 4.43 -5.04
N ILE A 75 -2.35 4.55 -6.04
CA ILE A 75 -2.26 3.60 -7.15
C ILE A 75 -0.79 3.26 -7.36
N SER A 76 -0.46 1.98 -7.27
CA SER A 76 0.82 1.42 -7.67
C SER A 76 0.65 0.57 -8.91
N LYS A 77 1.52 0.76 -9.89
CA LYS A 77 1.59 -0.07 -11.10
C LYS A 77 3.03 -0.44 -11.36
N GLY A 78 3.24 -1.67 -11.82
CA GLY A 78 4.56 -2.16 -12.13
C GLY A 78 4.54 -3.58 -12.65
N HIS A 79 5.62 -4.28 -12.39
CA HIS A 79 5.83 -5.63 -12.86
C HIS A 79 6.23 -6.58 -11.72
N ILE A 80 6.23 -7.87 -12.02
CA ILE A 80 6.51 -8.94 -11.06
C ILE A 80 7.81 -9.63 -11.46
N VAL A 81 8.78 -9.64 -10.53
CA VAL A 81 10.07 -10.31 -10.72
C VAL A 81 10.26 -11.32 -9.58
N ASN A 82 10.43 -12.60 -9.91
CA ASN A 82 10.58 -13.67 -8.92
C ASN A 82 9.45 -13.66 -7.87
N GLY A 83 8.25 -13.29 -8.32
CA GLY A 83 7.06 -13.20 -7.49
C GLY A 83 6.99 -11.96 -6.59
N MET A 84 7.98 -11.07 -6.59
CA MET A 84 7.96 -9.79 -5.91
C MET A 84 7.37 -8.71 -6.81
N PHE A 85 6.58 -7.81 -6.23
CA PHE A 85 6.09 -6.63 -6.93
C PHE A 85 7.20 -5.58 -7.02
N VAL A 86 7.47 -5.08 -8.21
CA VAL A 86 8.44 -4.01 -8.51
C VAL A 86 7.68 -2.82 -9.07
N SER A 87 7.74 -1.68 -8.39
CA SER A 87 6.95 -0.51 -8.73
C SER A 87 7.58 0.29 -9.86
N ASP A 88 6.84 0.51 -10.96
CA ASP A 88 7.24 1.44 -12.04
C ASP A 88 6.68 2.85 -11.78
N THR A 89 5.44 2.92 -11.24
CA THR A 89 4.77 4.19 -10.95
C THR A 89 3.94 4.11 -9.68
N TYR A 90 4.05 5.14 -8.85
CA TYR A 90 3.19 5.33 -7.68
C TYR A 90 2.48 6.68 -7.76
N LYS A 91 1.17 6.68 -7.63
CA LYS A 91 0.34 7.87 -7.75
C LYS A 91 -0.51 8.07 -6.50
N VAL A 92 -0.55 9.30 -5.99
CA VAL A 92 -1.39 9.70 -4.86
C VAL A 92 -2.27 10.86 -5.30
N ILE A 93 -3.58 10.69 -5.17
CA ILE A 93 -4.57 11.71 -5.49
C ILE A 93 -5.36 12.01 -4.21
N LYS A 94 -5.47 13.29 -3.84
CA LYS A 94 -6.28 13.75 -2.70
C LYS A 94 -7.22 14.85 -3.16
N THR A 95 -8.51 14.70 -2.85
CA THR A 95 -9.53 15.74 -3.13
C THR A 95 -10.26 16.08 -1.84
N TYR A 96 -10.44 17.35 -1.55
CA TYR A 96 -11.24 17.85 -0.44
C TYR A 96 -11.72 19.29 -0.70
N GLY A 97 -13.03 19.50 -0.62
CA GLY A 97 -13.64 20.74 -1.04
C GLY A 97 -13.30 21.08 -2.50
N LYS A 98 -12.71 22.26 -2.70
CA LYS A 98 -12.25 22.73 -4.03
C LYS A 98 -10.79 22.35 -4.33
N LYS A 99 -10.10 21.67 -3.42
CA LYS A 99 -8.68 21.35 -3.57
C LYS A 99 -8.50 19.95 -4.19
N HIS A 100 -7.57 19.89 -5.14
CA HIS A 100 -7.09 18.66 -5.75
C HIS A 100 -5.56 18.64 -5.68
N ILE A 101 -5.01 17.57 -5.14
CA ILE A 101 -3.55 17.35 -5.04
C ILE A 101 -3.25 16.03 -5.73
N GLU A 102 -2.31 16.05 -6.66
CA GLU A 102 -1.82 14.87 -7.34
C GLU A 102 -0.30 14.81 -7.19
N LYS A 103 0.21 13.63 -6.77
CA LYS A 103 1.64 13.30 -6.77
C LYS A 103 1.83 12.08 -7.65
N ILE A 104 2.76 12.14 -8.59
CA ILE A 104 3.13 11.02 -9.46
C ILE A 104 4.61 10.77 -9.28
N TYR A 105 4.96 9.58 -8.81
CA TYR A 105 6.33 9.09 -8.75
C TYR A 105 6.56 8.16 -9.93
N ARG A 106 7.70 8.32 -10.61
CA ARG A 106 8.17 7.40 -11.67
C ARG A 106 9.52 6.87 -11.27
N ILE A 107 9.68 5.56 -11.34
CA ILE A 107 10.84 4.82 -10.88
C ILE A 107 11.57 4.29 -12.11
N ASP A 108 12.77 4.81 -12.36
CA ASP A 108 13.68 4.34 -13.41
C ASP A 108 14.65 3.33 -12.80
N HIS A 109 14.39 2.05 -13.06
CA HIS A 109 15.20 0.95 -12.51
C HIS A 109 16.59 0.86 -13.13
N LYS A 110 16.74 1.30 -14.38
CA LYS A 110 18.05 1.30 -15.08
C LYS A 110 18.99 2.36 -14.51
N GLN A 111 18.46 3.57 -14.30
CA GLN A 111 19.22 4.70 -13.77
C GLN A 111 19.21 4.76 -12.23
N LYS A 112 18.47 3.88 -11.57
CA LYS A 112 18.20 3.90 -10.11
C LYS A 112 17.78 5.28 -9.64
N ARG A 113 16.83 5.88 -10.35
CA ARG A 113 16.36 7.24 -10.13
C ARG A 113 14.86 7.29 -9.95
N VAL A 114 14.38 8.12 -9.03
CA VAL A 114 12.97 8.37 -8.81
C VAL A 114 12.68 9.85 -9.05
N THR A 115 11.68 10.13 -9.90
CA THR A 115 11.16 11.49 -10.10
C THR A 115 9.79 11.63 -9.49
N LYS A 116 9.46 12.81 -8.99
CA LYS A 116 8.17 13.16 -8.41
C LYS A 116 7.63 14.44 -9.04
N ASP A 117 6.44 14.34 -9.65
CA ASP A 117 5.63 15.49 -10.01
C ASP A 117 4.56 15.72 -8.93
N ASN A 118 4.43 16.93 -8.45
CA ASN A 118 3.42 17.33 -7.48
C ASN A 118 2.63 18.51 -8.05
N THR A 119 1.33 18.29 -8.31
CA THR A 119 0.42 19.30 -8.82
C THR A 119 -0.67 19.57 -7.80
N LYS A 120 -0.89 20.85 -7.47
CA LYS A 120 -2.02 21.28 -6.63
C LYS A 120 -2.94 22.19 -7.46
N LYS A 121 -4.24 21.95 -7.33
CA LYS A 121 -5.28 22.78 -7.94
C LYS A 121 -6.27 23.26 -6.88
N ASN A 122 -6.79 24.46 -7.08
CA ASN A 122 -7.97 24.96 -6.36
C ASN A 122 -9.06 25.25 -7.41
N GLN A 123 -10.14 24.45 -7.38
CA GLN A 123 -11.05 24.27 -8.53
C GLN A 123 -10.23 23.77 -9.73
N ASP A 124 -10.33 24.42 -10.89
CA ASP A 124 -9.59 24.04 -12.09
C ASP A 124 -8.26 24.80 -12.27
N LYS A 125 -7.97 25.77 -11.37
CA LYS A 125 -6.76 26.58 -11.45
C LYS A 125 -5.58 25.86 -10.77
N VAL A 126 -4.49 25.63 -11.50
CA VAL A 126 -3.23 25.17 -10.96
C VAL A 126 -2.66 26.24 -10.01
N THR A 127 -2.38 25.86 -8.75
CA THR A 127 -1.81 26.74 -7.72
C THR A 127 -0.36 26.39 -7.39
N GLU A 128 0.06 25.17 -7.70
CA GLU A 128 1.44 24.72 -7.52
C GLU A 128 1.73 23.61 -8.51
N GLU A 129 2.89 23.66 -9.15
CA GLU A 129 3.44 22.57 -9.94
C GLU A 129 4.93 22.45 -9.61
N LYS A 130 5.38 21.27 -9.21
CA LYS A 130 6.76 21.04 -8.79
C LYS A 130 7.23 19.69 -9.29
N HIS A 131 8.35 19.71 -10.03
CA HIS A 131 9.12 18.53 -10.39
C HIS A 131 10.30 18.37 -9.44
N THR A 132 10.58 17.14 -8.97
CA THR A 132 11.68 16.83 -8.05
C THR A 132 12.28 15.49 -8.40
N VAL A 133 13.59 15.38 -8.38
CA VAL A 133 14.29 14.09 -8.33
C VAL A 133 14.50 13.77 -6.84
N LEU A 134 14.15 12.56 -6.42
CA LEU A 134 14.39 12.13 -5.05
C LEU A 134 15.88 11.81 -4.87
N ASP A 135 16.37 11.95 -3.66
CA ASP A 135 17.74 11.65 -3.23
C ASP A 135 17.98 10.18 -2.91
N PHE A 136 16.96 9.35 -3.09
CA PHE A 136 17.01 7.90 -2.89
C PHE A 136 16.30 7.14 -4.00
N TYR A 137 16.61 5.84 -4.10
CA TYR A 137 15.96 4.88 -5.00
C TYR A 137 15.41 3.71 -4.18
N SER A 138 14.23 3.21 -4.57
CA SER A 138 13.66 1.97 -4.08
C SER A 138 12.85 1.31 -5.20
N GLU A 139 12.88 -0.03 -5.26
CA GLU A 139 12.02 -0.84 -6.12
C GLU A 139 10.58 -0.91 -5.58
N ASN A 140 10.41 -0.54 -4.30
CA ASN A 140 9.11 -0.52 -3.65
C ASN A 140 8.56 0.89 -3.54
N ASP A 141 7.27 1.04 -3.74
CA ASP A 141 6.46 2.07 -3.11
C ASP A 141 5.80 1.52 -1.84
N LEU A 142 5.05 2.36 -1.12
CA LEU A 142 4.40 1.95 0.14
C LEU A 142 3.42 0.79 -0.04
N LEU A 143 2.76 0.66 -1.21
CA LEU A 143 1.80 -0.41 -1.46
C LEU A 143 2.52 -1.72 -1.82
N THR A 144 3.52 -1.65 -2.70
CA THR A 144 4.32 -2.84 -3.04
C THR A 144 5.10 -3.36 -1.85
N LEU A 145 5.68 -2.47 -1.02
CA LEU A 145 6.36 -2.90 0.20
C LEU A 145 5.42 -3.73 1.08
N TYR A 146 4.18 -3.26 1.32
CA TYR A 146 3.21 -3.99 2.11
C TYR A 146 2.97 -5.41 1.57
N PHE A 147 2.70 -5.55 0.27
CA PHE A 147 2.43 -6.86 -0.34
C PHE A 147 3.66 -7.75 -0.47
N ASN A 148 4.87 -7.18 -0.44
CA ASN A 148 6.13 -7.92 -0.47
C ASN A 148 6.58 -8.39 0.92
N LEU A 149 6.15 -7.75 2.02
CA LEU A 149 6.57 -8.08 3.38
C LEU A 149 6.50 -9.57 3.72
N PRO A 150 5.42 -10.33 3.35
CA PRO A 150 5.33 -11.76 3.66
C PRO A 150 6.42 -12.62 3.01
N LYS A 151 7.06 -12.12 1.94
CA LYS A 151 8.19 -12.79 1.27
C LYS A 151 9.54 -12.28 1.75
N MET A 152 9.61 -11.00 2.12
CA MET A 152 10.84 -10.37 2.62
C MET A 152 11.14 -10.79 4.07
N ILE A 153 10.09 -11.01 4.87
CA ILE A 153 10.19 -11.43 6.27
C ILE A 153 9.74 -12.87 6.38
N THR A 154 10.70 -13.80 6.32
CA THR A 154 10.44 -15.24 6.35
C THR A 154 10.29 -15.76 7.78
N ASP A 155 11.08 -15.26 8.73
CA ASP A 155 10.95 -15.58 10.16
C ASP A 155 10.08 -14.54 10.87
N ARG A 156 8.81 -14.89 11.03
CA ARG A 156 7.79 -14.03 11.66
C ARG A 156 7.71 -14.20 13.19
N SER A 157 8.43 -15.16 13.74
CA SER A 157 8.45 -15.45 15.17
C SER A 157 9.57 -14.69 15.89
N LYS A 158 10.63 -14.34 15.18
CA LYS A 158 11.79 -13.67 15.74
C LYS A 158 11.53 -12.17 15.94
N ALA A 159 11.52 -11.75 17.20
CA ALA A 159 11.43 -10.34 17.56
C ALA A 159 12.63 -9.56 16.99
N THR A 160 12.37 -8.71 16.01
CA THR A 160 13.40 -7.89 15.35
C THR A 160 12.79 -6.69 14.64
N THR A 161 13.62 -5.75 14.23
CA THR A 161 13.23 -4.61 13.39
C THR A 161 13.95 -4.74 12.06
N TYR A 162 13.19 -4.72 11.00
CA TYR A 162 13.67 -4.68 9.62
C TYR A 162 13.60 -3.24 9.11
N GLU A 163 14.58 -2.82 8.34
CA GLU A 163 14.61 -1.52 7.68
C GLU A 163 14.43 -1.71 6.18
N PHE A 164 13.48 -0.96 5.63
CA PHE A 164 13.17 -0.92 4.20
C PHE A 164 13.17 0.51 3.70
N SER A 165 13.21 0.68 2.38
CA SER A 165 12.97 1.95 1.72
C SER A 165 11.78 1.81 0.78
N ALA A 166 10.90 2.83 0.77
CA ALA A 166 9.73 2.86 -0.10
C ALA A 166 9.45 4.27 -0.64
N VAL A 167 9.19 4.34 -1.95
CA VAL A 167 8.73 5.57 -2.60
C VAL A 167 7.37 5.95 -2.01
N GLY A 168 7.21 7.23 -1.63
CA GLY A 168 6.02 7.72 -0.93
C GLY A 168 6.20 7.92 0.56
N ALA A 169 7.18 7.26 1.21
CA ALA A 169 7.71 7.67 2.51
C ALA A 169 8.70 8.83 2.25
N GLU A 170 8.26 10.08 2.53
CA GLU A 170 8.96 11.28 2.01
C GLU A 170 10.08 11.80 2.92
N ARG A 171 10.41 11.10 4.00
CA ARG A 171 11.48 11.49 4.93
C ARG A 171 12.47 10.36 5.12
N GLN A 172 13.68 10.71 5.54
CA GLN A 172 14.76 9.77 5.82
C GLN A 172 14.98 8.79 4.65
N GLU A 173 15.11 9.35 3.43
CA GLU A 173 15.38 8.55 2.21
C GLU A 173 14.35 7.43 1.99
N GLY A 174 13.08 7.71 2.30
CA GLY A 174 12.01 6.73 2.14
C GLY A 174 12.00 5.62 3.19
N LYS A 175 12.70 5.79 4.32
CA LYS A 175 12.81 4.77 5.37
C LYS A 175 11.44 4.34 5.92
N VAL A 176 11.27 3.03 5.99
CA VAL A 176 10.16 2.34 6.66
C VAL A 176 10.76 1.26 7.55
N GLU A 177 10.47 1.32 8.84
CA GLU A 177 10.84 0.24 9.76
C GLU A 177 9.65 -0.69 9.97
N VAL A 178 9.88 -2.00 9.95
CA VAL A 178 8.87 -3.01 10.30
C VAL A 178 9.37 -3.79 11.51
N ARG A 179 8.69 -3.62 12.63
CA ARG A 179 9.02 -4.27 13.89
C ARG A 179 8.11 -5.47 14.13
N ILE A 180 8.71 -6.62 14.35
CA ILE A 180 8.04 -7.82 14.86
C ILE A 180 8.10 -7.77 16.40
N PRO A 181 6.95 -7.85 17.12
CA PRO A 181 6.93 -7.73 18.57
C PRO A 181 7.63 -8.91 19.27
N LYS A 182 8.13 -8.65 20.47
CA LYS A 182 8.56 -9.68 21.41
C LYS A 182 7.33 -10.41 21.98
N GLU A 183 7.50 -11.65 22.41
CA GLU A 183 6.42 -12.44 23.03
C GLU A 183 5.78 -11.70 24.22
N SER A 184 6.59 -11.01 25.03
CA SER A 184 6.11 -10.20 26.16
C SER A 184 5.21 -9.03 25.75
N GLU A 185 5.26 -8.60 24.49
CA GLU A 185 4.45 -7.50 23.93
C GLU A 185 3.14 -8.01 23.30
N PHE A 186 2.99 -9.33 23.04
CA PHE A 186 1.82 -9.90 22.33
C PHE A 186 0.50 -9.56 22.99
N LYS A 187 0.40 -9.60 24.32
CA LYS A 187 -0.82 -9.20 25.04
C LYS A 187 -1.25 -7.76 24.70
N GLY A 188 -0.29 -6.85 24.54
CA GLY A 188 -0.56 -5.46 24.13
C GLY A 188 -1.08 -5.37 22.69
N TYR A 189 -0.49 -6.16 21.77
CA TYR A 189 -0.96 -6.25 20.39
C TYR A 189 -2.37 -6.86 20.31
N GLN A 190 -2.62 -7.96 21.01
CA GLN A 190 -3.93 -8.61 21.09
C GLN A 190 -5.00 -7.69 21.65
N LYS A 191 -4.71 -6.95 22.72
CA LYS A 191 -5.62 -5.96 23.31
C LYS A 191 -5.98 -4.86 22.28
N THR A 192 -5.04 -4.42 21.45
CA THR A 192 -5.23 -3.32 20.49
C THR A 192 -5.85 -3.81 19.19
N LEU A 193 -5.39 -4.95 18.68
CA LEU A 193 -5.70 -5.44 17.33
C LEU A 193 -6.69 -6.61 17.33
N GLY A 194 -7.01 -7.18 18.50
CA GLY A 194 -7.81 -8.41 18.63
C GLY A 194 -6.94 -9.66 18.71
N GLU A 195 -7.54 -10.71 19.24
CA GLU A 195 -6.94 -12.05 19.33
C GLU A 195 -7.26 -12.85 18.06
N GLY A 196 -6.33 -13.69 17.64
CA GLY A 196 -6.48 -14.55 16.48
C GLY A 196 -5.14 -15.12 16.03
N ASP A 197 -5.19 -15.97 15.02
CA ASP A 197 -3.99 -16.50 14.37
C ASP A 197 -3.45 -15.46 13.37
N TYR A 198 -2.88 -14.39 13.95
CA TYR A 198 -2.39 -13.24 13.21
C TYR A 198 -0.87 -13.11 13.31
N TRP A 199 -0.28 -12.63 12.24
CA TRP A 199 1.05 -12.07 12.27
C TRP A 199 0.97 -10.61 12.71
N TYR A 200 1.40 -10.31 13.94
CA TYR A 200 1.44 -8.95 14.46
C TYR A 200 2.73 -8.25 14.07
N MET A 201 2.62 -7.01 13.64
CA MET A 201 3.76 -6.15 13.36
C MET A 201 3.42 -4.67 13.58
N THR A 202 4.45 -3.82 13.67
CA THR A 202 4.31 -2.37 13.61
C THR A 202 5.16 -1.83 12.48
N ALA A 203 4.54 -1.14 11.53
CA ALA A 203 5.24 -0.35 10.53
C ALA A 203 5.43 1.08 11.04
N ILE A 204 6.65 1.59 10.95
CA ILE A 204 7.02 2.93 11.38
C ILE A 204 7.38 3.74 10.14
N ILE A 205 6.63 4.82 9.91
CA ILE A 205 6.79 5.68 8.74
C ILE A 205 7.05 7.11 9.23
N TYR A 206 8.14 7.69 8.75
CA TYR A 206 8.54 9.05 9.13
C TYR A 206 7.87 10.08 8.24
N GLN A 207 6.88 10.82 8.78
CA GLN A 207 6.15 11.87 8.05
C GLN A 207 5.76 13.03 8.98
N LYS A 208 5.62 14.23 8.39
CA LYS A 208 5.25 15.46 9.12
C LYS A 208 3.82 15.47 9.69
N ILE A 209 2.96 14.58 9.22
CA ILE A 209 1.55 14.51 9.64
C ILE A 209 1.37 13.95 11.06
N PHE A 210 2.42 13.36 11.64
CA PHE A 210 2.40 12.82 12.99
C PHE A 210 2.97 13.82 13.99
N ALA A 211 2.42 13.85 15.21
CA ALA A 211 2.86 14.72 16.27
C ALA A 211 4.34 14.54 16.63
N SER A 212 4.79 13.28 16.66
CA SER A 212 6.19 12.89 16.89
C SER A 212 7.04 12.87 15.61
N ASN A 213 6.51 13.29 14.46
CA ASN A 213 7.10 13.07 13.12
C ASN A 213 7.31 11.60 12.76
N LYS A 214 6.75 10.67 13.54
CA LYS A 214 6.87 9.24 13.43
C LYS A 214 5.48 8.62 13.60
N GLY A 215 4.95 8.01 12.55
CA GLY A 215 3.68 7.28 12.60
C GLY A 215 3.90 5.82 12.90
N GLU A 216 3.22 5.29 13.92
CA GLU A 216 3.23 3.87 14.25
C GLU A 216 1.93 3.23 13.78
N LEU A 217 2.03 2.39 12.75
CA LEU A 217 0.93 1.62 12.20
C LEU A 217 1.04 0.18 12.70
N MET A 218 0.25 -0.19 13.71
CA MET A 218 0.14 -1.56 14.18
C MET A 218 -0.76 -2.36 13.23
N LEU A 219 -0.39 -3.60 12.93
CA LEU A 219 -1.07 -4.47 11.98
C LEU A 219 -1.27 -5.87 12.56
N ALA A 220 -2.48 -6.42 12.39
CA ALA A 220 -2.79 -7.84 12.54
C ALA A 220 -3.05 -8.43 11.14
N VAL A 221 -2.10 -9.20 10.62
CA VAL A 221 -2.17 -9.80 9.29
C VAL A 221 -2.64 -11.24 9.39
N GLY A 222 -3.69 -11.59 8.67
CA GLY A 222 -4.26 -12.93 8.64
C GLY A 222 -3.40 -13.94 7.86
N LYS A 223 -3.81 -15.22 7.89
CA LYS A 223 -3.17 -16.30 7.11
C LYS A 223 -3.18 -16.06 5.60
N ASP A 224 -4.18 -15.32 5.13
CA ASP A 224 -4.31 -14.91 3.73
C ASP A 224 -3.31 -13.81 3.31
N GLY A 225 -2.47 -13.33 4.24
CA GLY A 225 -1.51 -12.25 4.02
C GLY A 225 -2.14 -10.86 4.01
N ILE A 226 -3.43 -10.76 4.36
CA ILE A 226 -4.17 -9.49 4.36
C ILE A 226 -4.42 -9.01 5.79
N THR A 227 -4.28 -7.71 6.01
CA THR A 227 -4.55 -7.08 7.31
C THR A 227 -6.02 -7.27 7.69
N GLN A 228 -6.28 -7.78 8.89
CA GLN A 228 -7.61 -7.90 9.47
C GLN A 228 -7.97 -6.63 10.25
N LYS A 229 -6.99 -6.11 10.98
CA LYS A 229 -7.12 -4.85 11.71
C LYS A 229 -5.81 -4.08 11.67
N ALA A 230 -5.91 -2.77 11.51
CA ALA A 230 -4.80 -1.84 11.60
C ALA A 230 -5.14 -0.70 12.56
N VAL A 231 -4.15 -0.25 13.33
CA VAL A 231 -4.28 0.90 14.23
C VAL A 231 -3.11 1.83 14.00
N LEU A 232 -3.41 3.03 13.50
CA LEU A 232 -2.43 4.10 13.37
C LEU A 232 -2.52 5.00 14.60
N LYS A 233 -1.43 5.02 15.38
CA LYS A 233 -1.36 5.72 16.65
C LYS A 233 -0.94 7.18 16.48
N ASP A 234 -1.28 7.98 17.49
CA ASP A 234 -0.78 9.34 17.71
C ASP A 234 -1.01 10.33 16.54
N LEU A 235 -2.14 10.21 15.85
CA LEU A 235 -2.55 11.29 14.95
C LEU A 235 -2.82 12.57 15.75
N MET A 236 -2.19 13.66 15.32
CA MET A 236 -2.34 14.98 15.98
C MET A 236 -3.80 15.30 16.24
N MET A 237 -4.12 15.61 17.50
CA MET A 237 -5.41 16.11 18.01
C MET A 237 -6.55 15.10 18.14
N PHE A 238 -6.42 13.85 17.69
CA PHE A 238 -7.62 13.01 17.53
C PHE A 238 -7.52 11.57 18.08
N GLY A 239 -6.32 11.09 18.48
CA GLY A 239 -6.14 9.73 18.98
C GLY A 239 -5.85 8.70 17.87
N ASP A 240 -6.28 7.46 18.07
CA ASP A 240 -5.95 6.36 17.18
C ASP A 240 -6.96 6.22 16.02
N LEU A 241 -6.45 6.07 14.80
CA LEU A 241 -7.25 5.68 13.64
C LEU A 241 -7.25 4.16 13.52
N VAL A 242 -8.42 3.56 13.49
CA VAL A 242 -8.61 2.11 13.41
C VAL A 242 -9.21 1.75 12.05
N ALA A 243 -8.61 0.80 11.35
CA ALA A 243 -9.18 0.18 10.16
C ALA A 243 -9.44 -1.31 10.43
N GLU A 244 -10.67 -1.75 10.22
CA GLU A 244 -11.11 -3.14 10.40
C GLU A 244 -11.66 -3.69 9.08
N ARG A 245 -11.18 -4.87 8.68
CA ARG A 245 -11.66 -5.56 7.49
C ARG A 245 -13.11 -5.97 7.68
N ILE A 246 -13.95 -5.65 6.71
CA ILE A 246 -15.37 -6.00 6.69
C ILE A 246 -15.76 -6.89 5.50
N ARG A 247 -14.86 -7.02 4.53
CA ARG A 247 -14.99 -7.90 3.37
C ARG A 247 -13.65 -8.25 2.77
#